data_4df1d8d3fad03824dc1d1c2501823b45
#
_entry.id   4df1d8d3fad03824dc1d1c2501823b45
#
_cell.length_a   1.000
_cell.length_b   1.000
_cell.length_c   1.000
_cell.angle_alpha   90.00
_cell.angle_beta   90.00
_cell.angle_gamma   90.00
#
_symmetry.space_group_name_H-M   'P 1'
#
loop_
_entity.id
_entity.type
_entity.pdbx_description
1 polymer ?
#
loop_
_entity_poly.entity_id
_entity_poly.type
_entity_poly.pdbx_seq_one_letter_code
_entity_poly.pdbx_strand_id
1 'polypeptide(L)'
;MAPPLLILRDIHLTFGGTPLLEGAEMSVSEGERLCLIGRNGSGKSTLMKIATGEIAFDDGERFVQPGATLRYLPQEPDLSGYQTTLDYVRGGLEAGDDPQRGNWLIGQLGLKGEENPVHLSGGEARRCALARALAPQPDILLLDEPTNHLDLPVIEWLESELKSIRSALVLISHDRRFLENLSRATLWLNQGRTHKLERGFAEFEPWRETFLENEALERHKLNRKISAETDWLHKGVTARRKRNQGRLRALYDLRAKRRGDRGPTGTVNMMASEAQSSGKRVCVANNISKAYGENVIVDDFSTLIARGDRIGIVGPNGAGKTTLLNMLTGILEPDEGNIRLGKNLELETLDQRRDSLDPKETLSDALTGGGDKVTINGETRHVIGYMKDFLFTPDQARTPVHVLSGGERGRIM
;
A
#
# COMPACT_ATOMS: atom_id res chain seq x y z
N MET A 1 0.19 -10.57 -31.76
CA MET A 1 0.64 -10.17 -30.40
C MET A 1 1.83 -11.03 -30.04
N ALA A 2 2.90 -10.47 -29.50
CA ALA A 2 4.01 -11.25 -28.97
C ALA A 2 3.50 -12.14 -27.81
N PRO A 3 4.06 -13.35 -27.63
CA PRO A 3 3.68 -14.20 -26.53
C PRO A 3 4.03 -13.49 -25.19
N PRO A 4 3.19 -13.64 -24.17
CA PRO A 4 3.46 -13.00 -22.90
C PRO A 4 4.70 -13.62 -22.21
N LEU A 5 5.50 -12.78 -21.58
CA LEU A 5 6.70 -13.18 -20.82
C LEU A 5 6.32 -13.84 -19.48
N LEU A 6 5.22 -13.38 -18.88
CA LEU A 6 4.69 -13.88 -17.61
C LEU A 6 3.18 -14.05 -17.70
N ILE A 7 2.68 -15.19 -17.23
CA ILE A 7 1.24 -15.45 -17.07
C ILE A 7 0.99 -16.02 -15.68
N LEU A 8 0.06 -15.41 -14.97
CA LEU A 8 -0.64 -15.99 -13.83
C LEU A 8 -2.09 -16.20 -14.24
N ARG A 9 -2.60 -17.41 -14.10
CA ARG A 9 -3.96 -17.78 -14.48
C ARG A 9 -4.65 -18.46 -13.31
N ASP A 10 -5.85 -17.98 -13.00
CA ASP A 10 -6.76 -18.55 -12.00
C ASP A 10 -6.06 -18.82 -10.64
N ILE A 11 -5.30 -17.85 -10.16
CA ILE A 11 -4.51 -18.00 -8.93
C ILE A 11 -5.43 -17.92 -7.71
N HIS A 12 -5.36 -18.96 -6.90
CA HIS A 12 -6.04 -19.06 -5.61
C HIS A 12 -5.01 -19.12 -4.49
N LEU A 13 -5.23 -18.33 -3.43
CA LEU A 13 -4.39 -18.33 -2.23
C LEU A 13 -5.18 -17.96 -1.01
N THR A 14 -5.04 -18.76 0.05
CA THR A 14 -5.73 -18.57 1.33
C THR A 14 -4.72 -18.49 2.48
N PHE A 15 -4.78 -17.42 3.27
CA PHE A 15 -4.06 -17.32 4.53
C PHE A 15 -5.06 -17.39 5.71
N GLY A 16 -4.91 -18.39 6.58
CA GLY A 16 -5.65 -18.45 7.84
C GLY A 16 -7.17 -18.52 7.73
N GLY A 17 -7.72 -19.12 6.67
CA GLY A 17 -9.16 -19.36 6.53
C GLY A 17 -9.93 -18.33 5.71
N THR A 18 -9.39 -17.15 5.42
CA THR A 18 -10.00 -16.18 4.49
C THR A 18 -9.22 -16.16 3.20
N PRO A 19 -9.85 -16.45 2.03
CA PRO A 19 -9.17 -16.37 0.76
C PRO A 19 -8.70 -14.94 0.47
N LEU A 20 -7.41 -14.81 0.13
CA LEU A 20 -6.79 -13.55 -0.29
C LEU A 20 -6.93 -13.35 -1.81
N LEU A 21 -6.69 -14.41 -2.59
CA LEU A 21 -6.86 -14.44 -4.04
C LEU A 21 -7.87 -15.53 -4.41
N GLU A 22 -8.78 -15.23 -5.32
CA GLU A 22 -9.86 -16.11 -5.78
C GLU A 22 -10.01 -16.03 -7.31
N GLY A 23 -9.07 -16.62 -8.03
CA GLY A 23 -9.03 -16.57 -9.49
C GLY A 23 -8.36 -15.28 -9.99
N ALA A 24 -7.25 -14.87 -9.36
CA ALA A 24 -6.50 -13.71 -9.82
C ALA A 24 -5.71 -14.06 -11.09
N GLU A 25 -5.73 -13.15 -12.06
CA GLU A 25 -5.04 -13.30 -13.34
C GLU A 25 -4.10 -12.11 -13.56
N MET A 26 -2.92 -12.37 -14.12
CA MET A 26 -2.00 -11.34 -14.57
C MET A 26 -1.24 -11.85 -15.80
N SER A 27 -1.17 -11.06 -16.85
CA SER A 27 -0.31 -11.33 -18.01
C SER A 27 0.56 -10.12 -18.28
N VAL A 28 1.84 -10.36 -18.56
CA VAL A 28 2.82 -9.33 -18.87
C VAL A 28 3.51 -9.68 -20.17
N SER A 29 3.40 -8.81 -21.15
CA SER A 29 4.04 -8.93 -22.46
C SER A 29 5.30 -8.06 -22.54
N GLU A 30 6.15 -8.31 -23.55
CA GLU A 30 7.37 -7.53 -23.77
C GLU A 30 7.07 -6.01 -23.87
N GLY A 31 7.79 -5.21 -23.11
CA GLY A 31 7.64 -3.74 -23.06
C GLY A 31 6.30 -3.25 -22.50
N GLU A 32 5.47 -4.12 -21.97
CA GLU A 32 4.20 -3.73 -21.33
C GLU A 32 4.45 -2.91 -20.07
N ARG A 33 3.61 -1.91 -19.83
CA ARG A 33 3.70 -1.01 -18.68
C ARG A 33 2.40 -1.07 -17.89
N LEU A 34 2.36 -1.97 -16.91
CA LEU A 34 1.19 -2.31 -16.11
C LEU A 34 1.27 -1.67 -14.73
N CYS A 35 0.25 -0.95 -14.29
CA CYS A 35 0.11 -0.60 -12.88
C CYS A 35 -0.86 -1.56 -12.19
N LEU A 36 -0.45 -2.11 -11.05
CA LEU A 36 -1.26 -2.98 -10.20
C LEU A 36 -1.85 -2.18 -9.04
N ILE A 37 -3.16 -2.04 -9.05
CA ILE A 37 -3.91 -1.22 -8.13
C ILE A 37 -4.85 -2.08 -7.28
N GLY A 38 -5.11 -1.65 -6.06
CA GLY A 38 -6.04 -2.32 -5.14
C GLY A 38 -5.91 -1.73 -3.74
N ARG A 39 -6.85 -2.06 -2.87
CA ARG A 39 -6.83 -1.62 -1.47
C ARG A 39 -5.60 -2.17 -0.74
N ASN A 40 -5.21 -1.51 0.36
CA ASN A 40 -4.18 -2.06 1.23
C ASN A 40 -4.65 -3.39 1.81
N GLY A 41 -3.76 -4.39 1.82
CA GLY A 41 -4.09 -5.75 2.22
C GLY A 41 -4.88 -6.58 1.19
N SER A 42 -5.11 -6.08 -0.04
CA SER A 42 -5.82 -6.84 -1.09
C SER A 42 -5.00 -7.98 -1.73
N GLY A 43 -3.69 -8.06 -1.43
CA GLY A 43 -2.82 -9.10 -1.98
C GLY A 43 -1.94 -8.65 -3.16
N LYS A 44 -1.78 -7.34 -3.41
CA LYS A 44 -0.93 -6.81 -4.50
C LYS A 44 0.51 -7.33 -4.44
N SER A 45 1.19 -7.09 -3.31
CA SER A 45 2.56 -7.56 -3.09
C SER A 45 2.65 -9.09 -3.10
N THR A 46 1.61 -9.77 -2.61
CA THR A 46 1.52 -11.24 -2.66
C THR A 46 1.43 -11.74 -4.09
N LEU A 47 0.62 -11.09 -4.94
CA LEU A 47 0.53 -11.43 -6.36
C LEU A 47 1.88 -11.23 -7.08
N MET A 48 2.62 -10.16 -6.76
CA MET A 48 3.99 -9.98 -7.28
C MET A 48 4.96 -11.07 -6.78
N LYS A 49 4.88 -11.46 -5.51
CA LYS A 49 5.71 -12.55 -4.96
C LYS A 49 5.35 -13.92 -5.54
N ILE A 50 4.10 -14.15 -5.91
CA ILE A 50 3.71 -15.33 -6.69
C ILE A 50 4.31 -15.25 -8.08
N ALA A 51 4.32 -14.09 -8.72
CA ALA A 51 4.93 -13.89 -10.03
C ALA A 51 6.44 -14.17 -10.03
N THR A 52 7.16 -13.85 -8.96
CA THR A 52 8.58 -14.21 -8.78
C THR A 52 8.79 -15.69 -8.44
N GLY A 53 7.79 -16.36 -7.89
CA GLY A 53 7.88 -17.73 -7.36
C GLY A 53 8.33 -17.78 -5.90
N GLU A 54 8.39 -16.64 -5.20
CA GLU A 54 8.74 -16.57 -3.77
C GLU A 54 7.64 -17.14 -2.86
N ILE A 55 6.38 -17.06 -3.32
CA ILE A 55 5.21 -17.58 -2.60
C ILE A 55 4.53 -18.63 -3.46
N ALA A 56 4.30 -19.80 -2.88
CA ALA A 56 3.46 -20.84 -3.48
C ALA A 56 1.97 -20.44 -3.36
N PHE A 57 1.14 -20.89 -4.28
CA PHE A 57 -0.30 -20.68 -4.33
C PHE A 57 -1.02 -22.03 -4.18
N ASP A 58 -2.31 -21.98 -3.81
CA ASP A 58 -3.09 -23.20 -3.53
C ASP A 58 -3.57 -23.87 -4.83
N ASP A 59 -3.97 -23.08 -5.84
CA ASP A 59 -4.43 -23.56 -7.14
C ASP A 59 -4.19 -22.49 -8.22
N GLY A 60 -4.10 -22.91 -9.49
CA GLY A 60 -3.86 -22.05 -10.64
C GLY A 60 -2.60 -22.40 -11.41
N GLU A 61 -2.20 -21.53 -12.32
CA GLU A 61 -1.04 -21.71 -13.17
C GLU A 61 -0.13 -20.49 -13.15
N ARG A 62 1.18 -20.70 -12.97
CA ARG A 62 2.22 -19.71 -13.19
C ARG A 62 3.14 -20.14 -14.32
N PHE A 63 3.24 -19.30 -15.34
CA PHE A 63 4.15 -19.49 -16.46
C PHE A 63 5.08 -18.28 -16.58
N VAL A 64 6.36 -18.54 -16.71
CA VAL A 64 7.38 -17.56 -17.11
C VAL A 64 8.05 -18.09 -18.35
N GLN A 65 8.19 -17.27 -19.38
CA GLN A 65 8.82 -17.66 -20.63
C GLN A 65 10.26 -18.14 -20.34
N PRO A 66 10.65 -19.34 -20.84
CA PRO A 66 12.02 -19.83 -20.65
C PRO A 66 13.06 -18.83 -21.16
N GLY A 67 14.04 -18.52 -20.32
CA GLY A 67 15.08 -17.53 -20.61
C GLY A 67 14.74 -16.08 -20.32
N ALA A 68 13.47 -15.74 -19.99
CA ALA A 68 13.13 -14.40 -19.54
C ALA A 68 13.65 -14.12 -18.14
N THR A 69 14.32 -12.99 -17.97
CA THR A 69 14.83 -12.51 -16.70
C THR A 69 13.79 -11.67 -15.97
N LEU A 70 13.62 -11.92 -14.68
CA LEU A 70 12.65 -11.22 -13.84
C LEU A 70 13.35 -10.69 -12.59
N ARG A 71 13.10 -9.41 -12.25
CA ARG A 71 13.59 -8.79 -11.01
C ARG A 71 12.45 -8.15 -10.25
N TYR A 72 12.52 -8.25 -8.95
CA TYR A 72 11.53 -7.71 -8.02
C TYR A 72 12.17 -6.77 -7.01
N LEU A 73 11.58 -5.59 -6.85
CA LEU A 73 11.88 -4.67 -5.77
C LEU A 73 10.82 -4.84 -4.69
N PRO A 74 11.12 -5.51 -3.56
CA PRO A 74 10.18 -5.69 -2.46
C PRO A 74 9.94 -4.39 -1.70
N GLN A 75 8.85 -4.28 -0.96
CA GLN A 75 8.53 -3.12 -0.14
C GLN A 75 9.60 -2.87 0.94
N GLU A 76 10.10 -3.92 1.57
CA GLU A 76 11.18 -3.89 2.56
C GLU A 76 12.33 -4.77 2.03
N PRO A 77 13.44 -4.17 1.56
CA PRO A 77 14.57 -4.93 1.05
C PRO A 77 15.41 -5.49 2.19
N ASP A 78 15.87 -6.72 2.04
CA ASP A 78 16.85 -7.33 2.93
C ASP A 78 18.27 -7.15 2.35
N LEU A 79 19.09 -6.39 3.06
CA LEU A 79 20.49 -6.15 2.72
C LEU A 79 21.45 -6.95 3.61
N SER A 80 20.94 -7.86 4.43
CA SER A 80 21.78 -8.68 5.31
C SER A 80 22.75 -9.55 4.52
N GLY A 81 23.92 -9.81 5.10
CA GLY A 81 24.94 -10.66 4.50
C GLY A 81 25.88 -9.98 3.50
N TYR A 82 25.70 -8.69 3.21
CA TYR A 82 26.60 -7.91 2.36
C TYR A 82 27.45 -6.95 3.18
N GLN A 83 28.71 -6.73 2.76
CA GLN A 83 29.63 -5.84 3.48
C GLN A 83 29.48 -4.39 3.05
N THR A 84 29.19 -4.16 1.76
CA THR A 84 28.99 -2.84 1.19
C THR A 84 27.72 -2.74 0.35
N THR A 85 27.24 -1.53 0.12
CA THR A 85 26.13 -1.27 -0.78
C THR A 85 26.43 -1.70 -2.20
N LEU A 86 27.68 -1.55 -2.64
CA LEU A 86 28.11 -2.00 -3.96
C LEU A 86 28.10 -3.52 -4.09
N ASP A 87 28.53 -4.25 -3.05
CA ASP A 87 28.48 -5.71 -3.05
C ASP A 87 27.04 -6.23 -3.13
N TYR A 88 26.13 -5.57 -2.43
CA TYR A 88 24.69 -5.87 -2.52
C TYR A 88 24.16 -5.71 -3.94
N VAL A 89 24.49 -4.60 -4.61
CA VAL A 89 24.02 -4.33 -5.99
C VAL A 89 24.64 -5.32 -6.96
N ARG A 90 25.95 -5.59 -6.86
CA ARG A 90 26.66 -6.57 -7.70
C ARG A 90 26.15 -7.99 -7.50
N GLY A 91 25.74 -8.35 -6.29
CA GLY A 91 25.12 -9.64 -6.00
C GLY A 91 23.76 -9.87 -6.69
N GLY A 92 23.21 -8.85 -7.34
CA GLY A 92 22.01 -8.95 -8.21
C GLY A 92 22.31 -9.20 -9.68
N LEU A 93 23.59 -9.10 -10.09
CA LEU A 93 24.02 -9.29 -11.48
C LEU A 93 24.21 -10.77 -11.80
N GLU A 94 23.94 -11.14 -13.02
CA GLU A 94 24.19 -12.47 -13.58
C GLU A 94 25.40 -12.46 -14.55
N ALA A 95 25.81 -13.64 -14.97
CA ALA A 95 26.90 -13.76 -15.93
C ALA A 95 26.46 -13.14 -17.28
N GLY A 96 27.13 -12.05 -17.68
CA GLY A 96 26.80 -11.27 -18.89
C GLY A 96 26.27 -9.88 -18.62
N ASP A 97 25.85 -9.56 -17.40
CA ASP A 97 25.42 -8.19 -17.03
C ASP A 97 26.62 -7.25 -16.93
N ASP A 98 26.38 -5.96 -17.20
CA ASP A 98 27.40 -4.91 -17.10
C ASP A 98 27.61 -4.45 -15.64
N PRO A 99 28.78 -4.76 -15.02
CA PRO A 99 29.08 -4.34 -13.65
C PRO A 99 29.18 -2.81 -13.50
N GLN A 100 29.50 -2.08 -14.58
CA GLN A 100 29.64 -0.62 -14.54
C GLN A 100 28.29 0.06 -14.34
N ARG A 101 27.21 -0.56 -14.84
CA ARG A 101 25.87 -0.02 -14.64
C ARG A 101 25.47 0.01 -13.16
N GLY A 102 25.86 -1.01 -12.39
CA GLY A 102 25.63 -1.01 -10.93
C GLY A 102 26.35 0.15 -10.24
N ASN A 103 27.60 0.41 -10.58
CA ASN A 103 28.37 1.54 -10.04
C ASN A 103 27.72 2.89 -10.41
N TRP A 104 27.29 3.04 -11.67
CA TRP A 104 26.63 4.24 -12.14
C TRP A 104 25.30 4.49 -11.41
N LEU A 105 24.48 3.46 -11.24
CA LEU A 105 23.19 3.56 -10.53
C LEU A 105 23.36 3.98 -9.06
N ILE A 106 24.36 3.42 -8.38
CA ILE A 106 24.70 3.81 -7.00
C ILE A 106 24.99 5.31 -6.93
N GLY A 107 25.82 5.83 -7.84
CA GLY A 107 26.14 7.26 -7.91
C GLY A 107 24.92 8.13 -8.21
N GLN A 108 24.07 7.73 -9.18
CA GLN A 108 22.84 8.46 -9.52
C GLN A 108 21.83 8.52 -8.35
N LEU A 109 21.80 7.47 -7.55
CA LEU A 109 20.95 7.37 -6.37
C LEU A 109 21.58 8.01 -5.11
N GLY A 110 22.73 8.68 -5.25
CA GLY A 110 23.37 9.43 -4.17
C GLY A 110 24.00 8.54 -3.09
N LEU A 111 24.45 7.33 -3.46
CA LEU A 111 25.23 6.43 -2.62
C LEU A 111 26.69 6.41 -3.09
N LYS A 112 27.61 6.09 -2.16
CA LYS A 112 29.05 6.01 -2.46
C LYS A 112 29.51 4.62 -2.86
N GLY A 113 28.75 3.59 -2.49
CA GLY A 113 29.06 2.18 -2.74
C GLY A 113 29.84 1.49 -1.62
N GLU A 114 30.45 2.25 -0.73
CA GLU A 114 31.27 1.74 0.39
C GLU A 114 30.49 1.67 1.72
N GLU A 115 29.26 2.19 1.77
CA GLU A 115 28.45 2.23 2.97
C GLU A 115 28.15 0.81 3.47
N ASN A 116 28.23 0.63 4.79
CA ASN A 116 27.81 -0.61 5.42
C ASN A 116 26.26 -0.69 5.45
N PRO A 117 25.65 -1.74 4.87
CA PRO A 117 24.20 -1.90 4.81
C PRO A 117 23.47 -1.81 6.16
N VAL A 118 24.13 -2.19 7.26
CA VAL A 118 23.56 -2.18 8.61
C VAL A 118 23.28 -0.76 9.12
N HIS A 119 24.01 0.23 8.62
CA HIS A 119 23.92 1.62 9.08
C HIS A 119 23.10 2.52 8.14
N LEU A 120 22.52 1.95 7.10
CA LEU A 120 21.71 2.72 6.15
C LEU A 120 20.38 3.17 6.77
N SER A 121 20.01 4.39 6.45
CA SER A 121 18.63 4.83 6.65
C SER A 121 17.68 4.02 5.73
N GLY A 122 16.39 3.97 6.08
CA GLY A 122 15.40 3.29 5.24
C GLY A 122 15.35 3.81 3.79
N GLY A 123 15.62 5.11 3.58
CA GLY A 123 15.72 5.71 2.26
C GLY A 123 16.95 5.27 1.48
N GLU A 124 18.10 5.15 2.13
CA GLU A 124 19.34 4.67 1.51
C GLU A 124 19.23 3.18 1.17
N ALA A 125 18.72 2.36 2.09
CA ALA A 125 18.45 0.95 1.84
C ALA A 125 17.54 0.76 0.62
N ARG A 126 16.50 1.61 0.50
CA ARG A 126 15.58 1.59 -0.63
C ARG A 126 16.25 1.95 -1.95
N ARG A 127 17.07 2.99 -1.95
CA ARG A 127 17.85 3.41 -3.13
C ARG A 127 18.84 2.31 -3.55
N CYS A 128 19.49 1.67 -2.60
CA CYS A 128 20.38 0.56 -2.85
C CYS A 128 19.66 -0.65 -3.50
N ALA A 129 18.49 -1.01 -2.98
CA ALA A 129 17.66 -2.07 -3.54
C ALA A 129 17.14 -1.76 -4.95
N LEU A 130 16.81 -0.49 -5.19
CA LEU A 130 16.42 -0.01 -6.51
C LEU A 130 17.57 -0.16 -7.52
N ALA A 131 18.81 0.22 -7.13
CA ALA A 131 20.00 0.00 -7.96
C ALA A 131 20.18 -1.48 -8.31
N ARG A 132 20.02 -2.39 -7.32
CA ARG A 132 20.11 -3.84 -7.54
C ARG A 132 19.07 -4.36 -8.53
N ALA A 133 17.84 -3.84 -8.47
CA ALA A 133 16.76 -4.27 -9.35
C ALA A 133 16.94 -3.76 -10.80
N LEU A 134 17.51 -2.56 -10.96
CA LEU A 134 17.68 -1.90 -12.26
C LEU A 134 18.99 -2.29 -12.97
N ALA A 135 20.03 -2.68 -12.23
CA ALA A 135 21.35 -2.94 -12.78
C ALA A 135 21.36 -4.02 -13.89
N PRO A 136 20.69 -5.17 -13.73
CA PRO A 136 20.72 -6.25 -14.72
C PRO A 136 19.87 -5.99 -15.97
N GLN A 137 19.09 -4.91 -16.04
CA GLN A 137 18.14 -4.63 -17.15
C GLN A 137 17.27 -5.83 -17.52
N PRO A 138 16.45 -6.35 -16.59
CA PRO A 138 15.69 -7.58 -16.80
C PRO A 138 14.61 -7.41 -17.86
N ASP A 139 14.10 -8.51 -18.41
CA ASP A 139 12.95 -8.48 -19.33
C ASP A 139 11.67 -8.04 -18.62
N ILE A 140 11.52 -8.42 -17.33
CA ILE A 140 10.38 -8.05 -16.49
C ILE A 140 10.89 -7.42 -15.19
N LEU A 141 10.42 -6.23 -14.89
CA LEU A 141 10.72 -5.51 -13.66
C LEU A 141 9.44 -5.27 -12.85
N LEU A 142 9.39 -5.88 -11.67
CA LEU A 142 8.29 -5.72 -10.72
C LEU A 142 8.73 -4.75 -9.62
N LEU A 143 8.03 -3.64 -9.46
CA LEU A 143 8.37 -2.59 -8.49
C LEU A 143 7.21 -2.40 -7.50
N ASP A 144 7.45 -2.74 -6.22
CA ASP A 144 6.48 -2.57 -5.15
C ASP A 144 6.80 -1.31 -4.33
N GLU A 145 6.00 -0.25 -4.53
CA GLU A 145 6.14 1.07 -3.91
C GLU A 145 7.54 1.70 -4.10
N PRO A 146 8.06 1.81 -5.33
CA PRO A 146 9.43 2.26 -5.58
C PRO A 146 9.70 3.71 -5.15
N THR A 147 8.67 4.54 -5.05
CA THR A 147 8.76 5.95 -4.69
C THR A 147 8.81 6.21 -3.18
N ASN A 148 8.52 5.20 -2.35
CA ASN A 148 8.53 5.35 -0.90
C ASN A 148 9.94 5.69 -0.39
N HIS A 149 10.02 6.66 0.51
CA HIS A 149 11.26 7.17 1.12
C HIS A 149 12.24 7.85 0.13
N LEU A 150 11.83 8.07 -1.12
CA LEU A 150 12.60 8.86 -2.08
C LEU A 150 12.19 10.33 -2.00
N ASP A 151 13.13 11.22 -2.27
CA ASP A 151 12.85 12.63 -2.48
C ASP A 151 12.47 12.93 -3.93
N LEU A 152 11.92 14.11 -4.17
CA LEU A 152 11.40 14.48 -5.48
C LEU A 152 12.42 14.38 -6.61
N PRO A 153 13.67 14.84 -6.46
CA PRO A 153 14.68 14.72 -7.52
C PRO A 153 14.96 13.26 -7.91
N VAL A 154 15.02 12.35 -6.92
CA VAL A 154 15.25 10.93 -7.18
C VAL A 154 14.02 10.29 -7.83
N ILE A 155 12.80 10.70 -7.46
CA ILE A 155 11.56 10.23 -8.11
C ILE A 155 11.52 10.67 -9.59
N GLU A 156 11.85 11.92 -9.88
CA GLU A 156 11.90 12.46 -11.26
C GLU A 156 12.98 11.76 -12.11
N TRP A 157 14.14 11.51 -11.52
CA TRP A 157 15.18 10.73 -12.16
C TRP A 157 14.70 9.27 -12.44
N LEU A 158 14.11 8.59 -11.43
CA LEU A 158 13.58 7.25 -11.58
C LEU A 158 12.51 7.16 -12.67
N GLU A 159 11.63 8.14 -12.74
CA GLU A 159 10.61 8.22 -13.78
C GLU A 159 11.24 8.30 -15.19
N SER A 160 12.28 9.11 -15.34
CA SER A 160 13.02 9.24 -16.59
C SER A 160 13.74 7.94 -16.96
N GLU A 161 14.41 7.30 -16.00
CA GLU A 161 15.09 6.02 -16.20
C GLU A 161 14.11 4.92 -16.61
N LEU A 162 12.99 4.77 -15.89
CA LEU A 162 11.97 3.77 -16.19
C LEU A 162 11.28 3.99 -17.55
N LYS A 163 11.21 5.24 -18.03
CA LYS A 163 10.74 5.55 -19.40
C LYS A 163 11.69 5.05 -20.47
N SER A 164 12.98 5.05 -20.17
CA SER A 164 14.04 4.73 -21.15
C SER A 164 14.27 3.21 -21.31
N ILE A 165 14.00 2.41 -20.27
CA ILE A 165 14.25 0.96 -20.30
C ILE A 165 13.24 0.22 -21.18
N ARG A 166 13.69 -0.91 -21.75
CA ARG A 166 12.87 -1.80 -22.59
C ARG A 166 12.09 -2.83 -21.81
N SER A 167 12.46 -3.05 -20.55
CA SER A 167 11.80 -4.01 -19.65
C SER A 167 10.30 -3.80 -19.61
N ALA A 168 9.55 -4.88 -19.55
CA ALA A 168 8.16 -4.82 -19.13
C ALA A 168 8.10 -4.41 -17.64
N LEU A 169 7.20 -3.49 -17.31
CA LEU A 169 7.07 -2.95 -15.97
C LEU A 169 5.76 -3.37 -15.33
N VAL A 170 5.80 -3.84 -14.09
CA VAL A 170 4.62 -3.96 -13.22
C VAL A 170 4.87 -3.09 -11.99
N LEU A 171 4.03 -2.07 -11.80
CA LEU A 171 4.21 -1.03 -10.80
C LEU A 171 3.10 -1.06 -9.77
N ILE A 172 3.44 -1.08 -8.48
CA ILE A 172 2.56 -0.69 -7.39
C ILE A 172 3.08 0.64 -6.86
N SER A 173 2.26 1.68 -6.80
CA SER A 173 2.62 2.95 -6.17
C SER A 173 1.38 3.68 -5.65
N HIS A 174 1.58 4.53 -4.66
CA HIS A 174 0.61 5.51 -4.19
C HIS A 174 0.78 6.87 -4.86
N ASP A 175 1.88 7.09 -5.58
CA ASP A 175 2.12 8.30 -6.35
C ASP A 175 1.36 8.26 -7.68
N ARG A 176 0.27 9.03 -7.74
CA ARG A 176 -0.62 9.10 -8.91
C ARG A 176 0.11 9.62 -10.15
N ARG A 177 0.91 10.68 -10.00
CA ARG A 177 1.68 11.27 -11.12
C ARG A 177 2.66 10.26 -11.71
N PHE A 178 3.36 9.53 -10.85
CA PHE A 178 4.28 8.48 -11.25
C PHE A 178 3.57 7.37 -12.05
N LEU A 179 2.40 6.92 -11.57
CA LEU A 179 1.60 5.93 -12.28
C LEU A 179 1.04 6.46 -13.62
N GLU A 180 0.53 7.68 -13.66
CA GLU A 180 0.01 8.30 -14.89
C GLU A 180 1.07 8.42 -15.97
N ASN A 181 2.29 8.80 -15.58
CA ASN A 181 3.40 9.01 -16.50
C ASN A 181 4.01 7.72 -17.04
N LEU A 182 3.91 6.61 -16.32
CA LEU A 182 4.59 5.35 -16.66
C LEU A 182 3.65 4.25 -17.15
N SER A 183 2.41 4.18 -16.67
CA SER A 183 1.52 3.06 -17.02
C SER A 183 0.79 3.27 -18.35
N ARG A 184 0.60 2.17 -19.06
CA ARG A 184 -0.21 2.10 -20.28
C ARG A 184 -1.39 1.14 -20.13
N ALA A 185 -1.34 0.26 -19.14
CA ALA A 185 -2.42 -0.63 -18.75
C ALA A 185 -2.56 -0.62 -17.23
N THR A 186 -3.76 -0.93 -16.75
CA THR A 186 -4.08 -0.97 -15.32
C THR A 186 -4.68 -2.32 -14.97
N LEU A 187 -4.14 -2.97 -13.94
CA LEU A 187 -4.67 -4.19 -13.36
C LEU A 187 -5.23 -3.87 -11.98
N TRP A 188 -6.53 -3.98 -11.82
CA TRP A 188 -7.20 -3.70 -10.56
C TRP A 188 -7.49 -5.00 -9.82
N LEU A 189 -6.85 -5.15 -8.65
CA LEU A 189 -7.12 -6.27 -7.74
C LEU A 189 -8.23 -5.86 -6.76
N ASN A 190 -9.38 -6.47 -6.94
CA ASN A 190 -10.58 -6.24 -6.12
C ASN A 190 -11.16 -7.56 -5.64
N GLN A 191 -11.34 -7.69 -4.32
CA GLN A 191 -11.94 -8.88 -3.70
C GLN A 191 -11.31 -10.23 -4.13
N GLY A 192 -9.97 -10.25 -4.27
CA GLY A 192 -9.21 -11.43 -4.65
C GLY A 192 -9.19 -11.72 -6.15
N ARG A 193 -9.88 -10.93 -6.97
CA ARG A 193 -9.93 -11.04 -8.44
C ARG A 193 -9.28 -9.85 -9.12
N THR A 194 -8.76 -10.06 -10.29
CA THR A 194 -8.14 -9.01 -11.09
C THR A 194 -9.03 -8.60 -12.25
N HIS A 195 -9.04 -7.29 -12.53
CA HIS A 195 -9.75 -6.70 -13.68
C HIS A 195 -8.76 -5.85 -14.46
N LYS A 196 -8.52 -6.17 -15.72
CA LYS A 196 -7.57 -5.47 -16.58
C LYS A 196 -8.27 -4.37 -17.38
N LEU A 197 -7.72 -3.16 -17.33
CA LEU A 197 -8.04 -2.05 -18.20
C LEU A 197 -6.85 -1.83 -19.13
N GLU A 198 -7.05 -1.94 -20.44
CA GLU A 198 -6.03 -1.71 -21.47
C GLU A 198 -5.78 -0.19 -21.71
N ARG A 199 -5.71 0.56 -20.61
CA ARG A 199 -5.44 1.99 -20.56
C ARG A 199 -4.68 2.33 -19.29
N GLY A 200 -3.94 3.45 -19.34
CA GLY A 200 -3.13 3.92 -18.22
C GLY A 200 -3.98 4.36 -17.00
N PHE A 201 -3.27 4.65 -15.91
CA PHE A 201 -3.89 4.98 -14.63
C PHE A 201 -4.83 6.20 -14.69
N ALA A 202 -4.56 7.19 -15.53
CA ALA A 202 -5.42 8.38 -15.66
C ALA A 202 -6.89 8.07 -15.96
N GLU A 203 -7.17 6.97 -16.65
CA GLU A 203 -8.52 6.55 -17.00
C GLU A 203 -9.14 5.55 -16.01
N PHE A 204 -8.40 5.17 -14.96
CA PHE A 204 -8.83 4.14 -14.04
C PHE A 204 -10.02 4.57 -13.17
N GLU A 205 -10.03 5.78 -12.61
CA GLU A 205 -11.11 6.19 -11.68
C GLU A 205 -12.48 6.24 -12.35
N PRO A 206 -12.66 6.88 -13.52
CA PRO A 206 -13.94 6.86 -14.24
C PRO A 206 -14.38 5.44 -14.66
N TRP A 207 -13.40 4.62 -15.09
CA TRP A 207 -13.68 3.24 -15.44
C TRP A 207 -14.13 2.42 -14.23
N ARG A 208 -13.46 2.57 -13.08
CA ARG A 208 -13.82 1.89 -11.83
C ARG A 208 -15.23 2.26 -11.36
N GLU A 209 -15.60 3.54 -11.42
CA GLU A 209 -16.94 4.01 -11.07
C GLU A 209 -17.99 3.32 -11.94
N THR A 210 -17.82 3.36 -13.26
CA THR A 210 -18.70 2.68 -14.20
C THR A 210 -18.79 1.16 -13.95
N PHE A 211 -17.65 0.53 -13.65
CA PHE A 211 -17.59 -0.90 -13.32
C PHE A 211 -18.40 -1.22 -12.07
N LEU A 212 -18.22 -0.45 -10.99
CA LEU A 212 -18.94 -0.65 -9.72
C LEU A 212 -20.45 -0.37 -9.86
N GLU A 213 -20.84 0.59 -10.65
CA GLU A 213 -22.27 0.87 -10.97
C GLU A 213 -22.89 -0.32 -11.71
N ASN A 214 -22.22 -0.84 -12.72
CA ASN A 214 -22.68 -2.01 -13.46
C ASN A 214 -22.77 -3.25 -12.55
N GLU A 215 -21.78 -3.49 -11.69
CA GLU A 215 -21.80 -4.57 -10.72
C GLU A 215 -22.99 -4.42 -9.74
N ALA A 216 -23.24 -3.23 -9.24
CA ALA A 216 -24.38 -2.93 -8.37
C ALA A 216 -25.73 -3.19 -9.07
N LEU A 217 -25.84 -2.79 -10.34
CA LEU A 217 -27.03 -3.06 -11.16
C LEU A 217 -27.26 -4.55 -11.38
N GLU A 218 -26.20 -5.29 -11.70
CA GLU A 218 -26.28 -6.76 -11.87
C GLU A 218 -26.66 -7.47 -10.55
N ARG A 219 -26.09 -7.05 -9.44
CA ARG A 219 -26.44 -7.53 -8.10
C ARG A 219 -27.91 -7.22 -7.76
N HIS A 220 -28.38 -6.03 -8.10
CA HIS A 220 -29.78 -5.68 -7.90
C HIS A 220 -30.71 -6.54 -8.75
N LYS A 221 -30.37 -6.79 -10.03
CA LYS A 221 -31.13 -7.69 -10.91
C LYS A 221 -31.15 -9.13 -10.35
N LEU A 222 -30.00 -9.62 -9.86
CA LEU A 222 -29.88 -10.95 -9.23
C LEU A 222 -30.76 -11.06 -7.98
N ASN A 223 -30.71 -10.06 -7.10
CA ASN A 223 -31.54 -10.02 -5.90
C ASN A 223 -33.04 -10.02 -6.23
N ARG A 224 -33.47 -9.25 -7.23
CA ARG A 224 -34.86 -9.25 -7.72
C ARG A 224 -35.28 -10.63 -8.21
N LYS A 225 -34.43 -11.33 -8.99
CA LYS A 225 -34.70 -12.68 -9.47
C LYS A 225 -34.84 -13.66 -8.29
N ILE A 226 -33.92 -13.60 -7.31
CA ILE A 226 -33.97 -14.46 -6.12
C ILE A 226 -35.25 -14.19 -5.32
N SER A 227 -35.65 -12.92 -5.14
CA SER A 227 -36.88 -12.56 -4.44
C SER A 227 -38.12 -13.12 -5.15
N ALA A 228 -38.23 -12.89 -6.46
CA ALA A 228 -39.36 -13.39 -7.25
C ALA A 228 -39.48 -14.94 -7.23
N GLU A 229 -38.32 -15.65 -7.31
CA GLU A 229 -38.31 -17.11 -7.22
C GLU A 229 -38.64 -17.61 -5.79
N THR A 230 -38.26 -16.85 -4.77
CA THR A 230 -38.57 -17.17 -3.37
C THR A 230 -40.07 -16.95 -3.10
N ASP A 231 -40.65 -15.85 -3.58
CA ASP A 231 -42.08 -15.56 -3.46
C ASP A 231 -42.94 -16.61 -4.18
N TRP A 232 -42.47 -17.06 -5.38
CA TRP A 232 -43.11 -18.17 -6.07
C TRP A 232 -43.10 -19.45 -5.25
N LEU A 233 -42.00 -19.77 -4.54
CA LEU A 233 -41.88 -20.93 -3.67
C LEU A 233 -42.86 -20.86 -2.51
N HIS A 234 -43.07 -19.66 -1.90
CA HIS A 234 -44.00 -19.45 -0.79
C HIS A 234 -45.50 -19.50 -1.16
N LYS A 235 -45.84 -19.12 -2.42
CA LYS A 235 -47.22 -19.09 -2.92
C LYS A 235 -47.80 -20.47 -3.21
N GLY A 236 -47.11 -21.55 -2.90
CA GLY A 236 -47.58 -22.93 -3.03
C GLY A 236 -47.43 -23.50 -4.45
N VAL A 237 -46.82 -24.68 -4.48
CA VAL A 237 -46.48 -25.37 -5.73
C VAL A 237 -47.61 -26.29 -6.11
N THR A 238 -48.50 -25.90 -7.00
CA THR A 238 -49.56 -26.77 -7.53
C THR A 238 -48.98 -27.79 -8.52
N ALA A 239 -49.20 -29.06 -8.24
CA ALA A 239 -49.41 -30.29 -9.03
C ALA A 239 -48.51 -30.70 -10.20
N ARG A 240 -47.29 -30.14 -10.44
CA ARG A 240 -46.33 -30.68 -11.44
C ARG A 240 -44.91 -30.83 -10.89
N ARG A 241 -44.70 -31.88 -10.08
CA ARG A 241 -43.44 -32.17 -9.35
C ARG A 241 -42.14 -32.11 -10.19
N LYS A 242 -42.11 -32.61 -11.44
CA LYS A 242 -40.89 -32.63 -12.24
C LYS A 242 -40.43 -31.23 -12.74
N ARG A 243 -41.38 -30.36 -13.12
CA ARG A 243 -41.08 -29.00 -13.63
C ARG A 243 -40.61 -28.07 -12.52
N ASN A 244 -41.01 -28.35 -11.28
CA ASN A 244 -40.67 -27.59 -10.10
C ASN A 244 -39.27 -27.89 -9.56
N GLN A 245 -38.72 -29.10 -9.76
CA GLN A 245 -37.36 -29.45 -9.34
C GLN A 245 -36.29 -28.68 -10.12
N GLY A 246 -36.46 -28.47 -11.41
CA GLY A 246 -35.53 -27.66 -12.23
C GLY A 246 -35.48 -26.20 -11.78
N ARG A 247 -36.65 -25.61 -11.48
CA ARG A 247 -36.74 -24.22 -11.01
C ARG A 247 -36.18 -24.07 -9.60
N LEU A 248 -36.37 -25.08 -8.74
CA LEU A 248 -35.76 -25.10 -7.39
C LEU A 248 -34.23 -25.21 -7.47
N ARG A 249 -33.66 -26.03 -8.38
CA ARG A 249 -32.23 -26.09 -8.62
C ARG A 249 -31.69 -24.72 -9.11
N ALA A 250 -32.37 -24.09 -10.06
CA ALA A 250 -32.01 -22.76 -10.53
C ALA A 250 -32.00 -21.71 -9.41
N LEU A 251 -32.95 -21.76 -8.47
CA LEU A 251 -32.95 -20.89 -7.29
C LEU A 251 -31.76 -21.16 -6.37
N TYR A 252 -31.40 -22.44 -6.15
CA TYR A 252 -30.18 -22.76 -5.37
C TYR A 252 -28.92 -22.28 -6.07
N ASP A 253 -28.82 -22.39 -7.39
CA ASP A 253 -27.69 -21.88 -8.17
C ASP A 253 -27.58 -20.34 -8.08
N LEU A 254 -28.71 -19.62 -8.18
CA LEU A 254 -28.75 -18.17 -8.00
C LEU A 254 -28.31 -17.75 -6.58
N ARG A 255 -28.73 -18.51 -5.55
CA ARG A 255 -28.34 -18.28 -4.17
C ARG A 255 -26.87 -18.61 -3.92
N ALA A 256 -26.34 -19.65 -4.55
CA ALA A 256 -24.93 -20.01 -4.52
C ALA A 256 -24.09 -18.89 -5.16
N LYS A 257 -24.48 -18.40 -6.35
CA LYS A 257 -23.84 -17.27 -7.02
C LYS A 257 -23.83 -16.02 -6.13
N ARG A 258 -24.95 -15.71 -5.45
CA ARG A 258 -25.02 -14.57 -4.51
C ARG A 258 -24.12 -14.75 -3.29
N ARG A 259 -23.94 -15.98 -2.77
CA ARG A 259 -23.05 -16.24 -1.62
C ARG A 259 -21.58 -16.07 -1.98
N GLY A 260 -21.20 -16.41 -3.20
CA GLY A 260 -19.85 -16.17 -3.73
C GLY A 260 -19.55 -14.70 -4.03
N ASP A 261 -20.57 -13.83 -4.06
CA ASP A 261 -20.43 -12.40 -4.32
C ASP A 261 -20.18 -11.67 -2.99
N ARG A 262 -18.92 -11.30 -2.74
CA ARG A 262 -18.52 -10.50 -1.57
C ARG A 262 -19.08 -9.10 -1.74
N GLY A 263 -19.94 -8.66 -0.84
CA GLY A 263 -20.51 -7.31 -0.85
C GLY A 263 -19.45 -6.21 -0.80
N PRO A 264 -19.79 -4.94 -1.14
CA PRO A 264 -18.85 -3.83 -1.07
C PRO A 264 -18.26 -3.76 0.34
N THR A 265 -16.95 -3.68 0.43
CA THR A 265 -16.25 -3.43 1.68
C THR A 265 -16.62 -2.02 2.15
N GLY A 266 -17.10 -1.88 3.38
CA GLY A 266 -17.55 -0.60 3.94
C GLY A 266 -16.52 0.52 3.85
N THR A 267 -16.95 1.75 4.05
CA THR A 267 -16.09 2.92 4.25
C THR A 267 -15.80 3.05 5.76
N VAL A 268 -14.58 3.45 6.10
CA VAL A 268 -14.20 3.79 7.48
C VAL A 268 -15.00 5.04 7.89
N ASN A 269 -15.77 4.95 8.97
CA ASN A 269 -16.44 6.09 9.55
C ASN A 269 -15.57 6.65 10.70
N MET A 270 -14.68 7.58 10.38
CA MET A 270 -13.94 8.32 11.39
C MET A 270 -14.75 9.53 11.83
N MET A 271 -15.12 9.58 13.10
CA MET A 271 -15.60 10.81 13.75
C MET A 271 -14.41 11.48 14.43
N ALA A 272 -13.98 12.61 13.89
CA ALA A 272 -13.01 13.47 14.59
C ALA A 272 -13.73 14.17 15.76
N SER A 273 -13.17 14.08 16.97
CA SER A 273 -13.63 14.89 18.09
C SER A 273 -13.12 16.32 17.94
N GLU A 274 -13.98 17.30 18.18
CA GLU A 274 -13.52 18.68 18.30
C GLU A 274 -12.84 18.86 19.67
N ALA A 275 -11.52 19.10 19.64
CA ALA A 275 -10.78 19.52 20.82
C ALA A 275 -11.28 20.89 21.33
N GLN A 276 -11.13 21.14 22.63
CA GLN A 276 -11.48 22.43 23.24
C GLN A 276 -10.80 23.57 22.48
N SER A 277 -11.51 24.69 22.30
CA SER A 277 -11.06 25.84 21.50
C SER A 277 -9.69 26.38 21.98
N SER A 278 -8.64 26.03 21.26
CA SER A 278 -7.32 26.67 21.41
C SER A 278 -7.32 28.09 20.80
N GLY A 279 -6.35 28.92 21.17
CA GLY A 279 -6.22 30.28 20.66
C GLY A 279 -5.99 30.35 19.15
N LYS A 280 -6.12 31.53 18.54
CA LYS A 280 -5.93 31.74 17.09
C LYS A 280 -4.50 31.43 16.61
N ARG A 281 -3.49 31.57 17.47
CA ARG A 281 -2.07 31.29 17.18
C ARG A 281 -1.69 29.94 17.76
N VAL A 282 -1.25 29.03 16.90
CA VAL A 282 -0.85 27.67 17.27
C VAL A 282 0.63 27.62 17.60
N CYS A 283 1.47 28.21 16.74
CA CYS A 283 2.90 28.26 16.94
C CYS A 283 3.47 29.55 16.38
N VAL A 284 4.40 30.17 17.10
CA VAL A 284 5.19 31.33 16.64
C VAL A 284 6.66 31.02 16.88
N ALA A 285 7.39 30.89 15.79
CA ALA A 285 8.84 30.71 15.80
C ALA A 285 9.51 31.99 15.29
N ASN A 286 10.50 32.50 16.05
CA ASN A 286 11.26 33.70 15.69
C ASN A 286 12.73 33.38 15.67
N ASN A 287 13.36 33.57 14.49
CA ASN A 287 14.79 33.48 14.27
C ASN A 287 15.40 32.20 14.85
N ILE A 288 14.73 31.04 14.64
CA ILE A 288 15.20 29.77 15.17
C ILE A 288 16.33 29.20 14.30
N SER A 289 17.39 28.75 14.98
CA SER A 289 18.52 28.08 14.34
C SER A 289 18.83 26.77 15.06
N LYS A 290 19.31 25.76 14.31
CA LYS A 290 19.73 24.46 14.83
C LYS A 290 20.89 23.90 14.04
N ALA A 291 21.96 23.53 14.75
CA ALA A 291 23.11 22.87 14.18
C ALA A 291 23.44 21.56 14.89
N TYR A 292 24.07 20.65 14.20
CA TYR A 292 24.66 19.42 14.73
C TYR A 292 26.13 19.39 14.36
N GLY A 293 26.99 19.73 15.33
CA GLY A 293 28.40 19.94 15.08
C GLY A 293 28.62 21.15 14.15
N GLU A 294 29.33 20.94 13.05
CA GLU A 294 29.56 22.00 12.04
C GLU A 294 28.42 22.15 11.00
N ASN A 295 27.43 21.22 11.01
CA ASN A 295 26.36 21.25 10.04
C ASN A 295 25.18 22.07 10.57
N VAL A 296 24.93 23.22 9.98
CA VAL A 296 23.72 24.03 10.22
C VAL A 296 22.55 23.40 9.44
N ILE A 297 21.51 22.98 10.17
CA ILE A 297 20.33 22.33 9.59
C ILE A 297 19.19 23.32 9.37
N VAL A 298 19.00 24.23 10.33
CA VAL A 298 18.02 25.31 10.22
C VAL A 298 18.74 26.59 10.59
N ASP A 299 18.61 27.61 9.75
CA ASP A 299 19.29 28.92 9.92
C ASP A 299 18.26 30.03 9.84
N ASP A 300 18.20 30.84 10.90
CA ASP A 300 17.38 32.05 11.03
C ASP A 300 15.93 31.92 10.51
N PHE A 301 15.27 30.81 10.86
CA PHE A 301 13.92 30.50 10.37
C PHE A 301 12.85 31.14 11.26
N SER A 302 11.91 31.85 10.64
CA SER A 302 10.76 32.45 11.35
C SER A 302 9.45 32.09 10.67
N THR A 303 8.44 31.73 11.48
CA THR A 303 7.10 31.41 10.95
C THR A 303 6.01 31.64 12.01
N LEU A 304 4.79 31.86 11.52
CA LEU A 304 3.58 31.93 12.31
C LEU A 304 2.58 30.89 11.78
N ILE A 305 2.16 29.97 12.64
CA ILE A 305 1.14 28.99 12.35
C ILE A 305 -0.15 29.37 13.07
N ALA A 306 -1.19 29.59 12.32
CA ALA A 306 -2.51 29.92 12.81
C ALA A 306 -3.45 28.69 12.83
N ARG A 307 -4.52 28.78 13.61
CA ARG A 307 -5.55 27.73 13.65
C ARG A 307 -6.22 27.59 12.28
N GLY A 308 -6.26 26.35 11.77
CA GLY A 308 -6.83 26.01 10.48
C GLY A 308 -5.81 25.97 9.33
N ASP A 309 -4.57 26.41 9.57
CA ASP A 309 -3.52 26.32 8.56
C ASP A 309 -3.21 24.86 8.24
N ARG A 310 -2.92 24.61 6.95
CA ARG A 310 -2.42 23.33 6.43
C ARG A 310 -1.08 23.59 5.80
N ILE A 311 -0.02 23.13 6.44
CA ILE A 311 1.36 23.44 6.06
C ILE A 311 2.01 22.18 5.50
N GLY A 312 2.55 22.28 4.27
CA GLY A 312 3.42 21.27 3.67
C GLY A 312 4.88 21.66 3.83
N ILE A 313 5.70 20.78 4.40
CA ILE A 313 7.16 20.95 4.46
C ILE A 313 7.79 20.09 3.37
N VAL A 314 8.40 20.75 2.37
CA VAL A 314 9.00 20.09 1.20
C VAL A 314 10.49 20.34 1.18
N GLY A 315 11.27 19.35 0.78
CA GLY A 315 12.72 19.43 0.65
C GLY A 315 13.36 18.06 0.45
N PRO A 316 14.63 17.99 0.04
CA PRO A 316 15.35 16.74 -0.14
C PRO A 316 15.49 15.96 1.19
N ASN A 317 15.85 14.68 1.09
CA ASN A 317 16.14 13.86 2.26
C ASN A 317 17.39 14.41 2.95
N GLY A 318 17.37 14.43 4.30
CA GLY A 318 18.45 15.03 5.08
C GLY A 318 18.41 16.58 5.21
N ALA A 319 17.50 17.29 4.55
CA ALA A 319 17.38 18.76 4.62
C ALA A 319 16.85 19.30 5.98
N GLY A 320 16.66 18.44 6.98
CA GLY A 320 16.23 18.90 8.31
C GLY A 320 14.71 19.04 8.50
N LYS A 321 13.87 18.50 7.61
CA LYS A 321 12.40 18.58 7.73
C LYS A 321 11.88 18.08 9.08
N THR A 322 12.35 16.91 9.52
CA THR A 322 11.97 16.32 10.82
C THR A 322 12.51 17.15 11.98
N THR A 323 13.73 17.69 11.86
CA THR A 323 14.33 18.58 12.87
C THR A 323 13.48 19.85 13.02
N LEU A 324 13.11 20.48 11.92
CA LEU A 324 12.24 21.66 11.92
C LEU A 324 10.86 21.33 12.55
N LEU A 325 10.25 20.22 12.18
CA LEU A 325 8.98 19.78 12.73
C LEU A 325 9.08 19.57 14.24
N ASN A 326 10.12 18.87 14.71
CA ASN A 326 10.36 18.63 16.13
C ASN A 326 10.58 19.93 16.92
N MET A 327 11.22 20.93 16.32
CA MET A 327 11.33 22.25 16.96
C MET A 327 9.96 22.95 17.03
N LEU A 328 9.21 22.99 15.92
CA LEU A 328 7.89 23.64 15.88
C LEU A 328 6.86 22.96 16.80
N THR A 329 7.04 21.69 17.13
CA THR A 329 6.19 20.95 18.07
C THR A 329 6.68 21.01 19.52
N GLY A 330 7.87 21.61 19.77
CA GLY A 330 8.46 21.71 21.08
C GLY A 330 9.12 20.44 21.61
N ILE A 331 9.27 19.40 20.76
CA ILE A 331 10.01 18.16 21.09
C ILE A 331 11.52 18.43 21.14
N LEU A 332 12.00 19.36 20.31
CA LEU A 332 13.40 19.74 20.21
C LEU A 332 13.53 21.25 20.44
N GLU A 333 14.47 21.65 21.32
CA GLU A 333 14.79 23.07 21.54
C GLU A 333 15.71 23.59 20.43
N PRO A 334 15.47 24.80 19.91
CA PRO A 334 16.39 25.48 19.01
C PRO A 334 17.66 25.88 19.75
N ASP A 335 18.78 26.01 19.04
CA ASP A 335 20.03 26.53 19.62
C ASP A 335 19.99 28.06 19.76
N GLU A 336 19.32 28.74 18.83
CA GLU A 336 19.06 30.17 18.83
C GLU A 336 17.60 30.46 18.49
N GLY A 337 17.14 31.66 18.88
CA GLY A 337 15.78 32.10 18.67
C GLY A 337 14.81 31.60 19.74
N ASN A 338 13.51 31.71 19.47
CA ASN A 338 12.49 31.23 20.40
C ASN A 338 11.25 30.71 19.71
N ILE A 339 10.59 29.74 20.34
CA ILE A 339 9.33 29.17 19.91
C ILE A 339 8.28 29.37 21.01
N ARG A 340 7.11 29.84 20.62
CA ARG A 340 5.95 29.98 21.52
C ARG A 340 4.80 29.15 20.98
N LEU A 341 4.43 28.12 21.74
CA LEU A 341 3.24 27.30 21.46
C LEU A 341 2.00 27.95 22.10
N GLY A 342 0.88 27.78 21.43
CA GLY A 342 -0.43 28.22 21.94
C GLY A 342 -0.80 27.47 23.22
N LYS A 343 -1.72 28.05 24.00
CA LYS A 343 -2.26 27.37 25.17
C LYS A 343 -3.30 26.31 24.78
N ASN A 344 -3.36 25.22 25.53
CA ASN A 344 -4.31 24.12 25.35
C ASN A 344 -4.20 23.47 23.93
N LEU A 345 -2.96 23.25 23.46
CA LEU A 345 -2.71 22.47 22.25
C LEU A 345 -2.62 21.00 22.63
N GLU A 346 -3.44 20.17 22.02
CA GLU A 346 -3.26 18.73 21.99
C GLU A 346 -2.43 18.40 20.74
N LEU A 347 -1.29 17.79 20.93
CA LEU A 347 -0.32 17.52 19.90
C LEU A 347 -0.35 16.03 19.60
N GLU A 348 -0.79 15.68 18.39
CA GLU A 348 -0.78 14.31 17.92
C GLU A 348 0.24 14.17 16.78
N THR A 349 1.11 13.18 16.87
CA THR A 349 2.10 12.86 15.86
C THR A 349 1.85 11.47 15.30
N LEU A 350 1.74 11.38 13.98
CA LEU A 350 1.71 10.10 13.30
C LEU A 350 3.15 9.67 13.00
N ASP A 351 3.68 8.75 13.79
CA ASP A 351 5.05 8.25 13.60
C ASP A 351 5.12 7.30 12.39
N GLN A 352 6.12 7.54 11.52
CA GLN A 352 6.37 6.67 10.35
C GLN A 352 6.83 5.26 10.75
N ARG A 353 7.56 5.12 11.86
CA ARG A 353 8.12 3.84 12.32
C ARG A 353 7.12 2.95 13.03
N ARG A 354 5.98 3.51 13.50
CA ARG A 354 4.95 2.76 14.24
C ARG A 354 5.50 1.98 15.45
N ASP A 355 6.56 2.50 16.05
CA ASP A 355 7.28 1.87 17.17
C ASP A 355 6.48 1.92 18.49
N SER A 356 5.36 2.66 18.51
CA SER A 356 4.49 2.80 19.68
C SER A 356 3.60 1.59 19.96
N LEU A 357 3.46 0.65 19.02
CA LEU A 357 2.65 -0.56 19.19
C LEU A 357 3.53 -1.74 19.59
N ASP A 358 3.22 -2.41 20.71
CA ASP A 358 3.88 -3.67 21.05
C ASP A 358 3.51 -4.76 20.05
N PRO A 359 4.50 -5.34 19.32
CA PRO A 359 4.24 -6.38 18.32
C PRO A 359 3.54 -7.62 18.86
N LYS A 360 3.63 -7.89 20.17
CA LYS A 360 3.08 -9.09 20.83
C LYS A 360 1.66 -8.89 21.36
N GLU A 361 1.24 -7.65 21.55
CA GLU A 361 -0.14 -7.36 22.00
C GLU A 361 -1.16 -7.78 20.97
N THR A 362 -2.38 -8.12 21.44
CA THR A 362 -3.50 -8.35 20.54
C THR A 362 -4.09 -7.04 20.06
N LEU A 363 -4.78 -7.06 18.92
CA LEU A 363 -5.48 -5.87 18.40
C LEU A 363 -6.44 -5.26 19.43
N SER A 364 -7.15 -6.11 20.21
CA SER A 364 -8.03 -5.65 21.27
C SER A 364 -7.28 -4.94 22.38
N ASP A 365 -6.17 -5.52 22.84
CA ASP A 365 -5.37 -4.94 23.93
C ASP A 365 -4.70 -3.63 23.52
N ALA A 366 -4.18 -3.56 22.29
CA ALA A 366 -3.59 -2.34 21.74
C ALA A 366 -4.59 -1.16 21.67
N LEU A 367 -5.89 -1.46 21.47
CA LEU A 367 -6.94 -0.42 21.43
C LEU A 367 -7.49 -0.05 22.82
N THR A 368 -7.42 -0.95 23.80
CA THR A 368 -8.11 -0.78 25.09
C THR A 368 -7.15 -0.67 26.27
N GLY A 369 -5.85 -0.98 26.08
CA GLY A 369 -4.92 -1.13 27.19
C GLY A 369 -5.20 -2.35 28.10
N GLY A 370 -5.85 -3.41 27.53
CA GLY A 370 -6.12 -4.67 28.25
C GLY A 370 -7.56 -4.83 28.77
N GLY A 371 -8.51 -4.05 28.27
CA GLY A 371 -9.92 -4.12 28.61
C GLY A 371 -10.83 -4.52 27.44
N ASP A 372 -12.14 -4.57 27.68
CA ASP A 372 -13.15 -4.84 26.65
C ASP A 372 -13.85 -3.59 26.11
N LYS A 373 -13.49 -2.40 26.63
CA LYS A 373 -14.19 -1.15 26.36
C LYS A 373 -13.21 -0.04 26.01
N VAL A 374 -13.60 0.78 25.04
CA VAL A 374 -12.91 1.99 24.62
C VAL A 374 -13.80 3.20 24.96
N THR A 375 -13.23 4.23 25.60
CA THR A 375 -13.97 5.46 25.90
C THR A 375 -13.55 6.55 24.90
N ILE A 376 -14.53 7.03 24.11
CA ILE A 376 -14.29 8.04 23.06
C ILE A 376 -15.31 9.17 23.30
N ASN A 377 -14.85 10.40 23.41
CA ASN A 377 -15.71 11.57 23.64
C ASN A 377 -16.64 11.42 24.86
N GLY A 378 -16.22 10.68 25.90
CA GLY A 378 -17.03 10.40 27.09
C GLY A 378 -18.04 9.25 26.93
N GLU A 379 -18.19 8.68 25.75
CA GLU A 379 -18.99 7.48 25.50
C GLU A 379 -18.14 6.21 25.57
N THR A 380 -18.59 5.27 26.38
CA THR A 380 -17.93 3.96 26.50
C THR A 380 -18.57 2.97 25.53
N ARG A 381 -17.77 2.42 24.62
CA ARG A 381 -18.19 1.42 23.64
C ARG A 381 -17.42 0.12 23.80
N HIS A 382 -18.03 -1.00 23.46
CA HIS A 382 -17.33 -2.29 23.42
C HIS A 382 -16.31 -2.30 22.26
N VAL A 383 -15.09 -2.80 22.51
CA VAL A 383 -13.97 -2.79 21.56
C VAL A 383 -14.32 -3.39 20.20
N ILE A 384 -15.10 -4.47 20.14
CA ILE A 384 -15.53 -5.10 18.88
C ILE A 384 -16.42 -4.17 18.05
N GLY A 385 -17.25 -3.35 18.70
CA GLY A 385 -18.03 -2.31 18.02
C GLY A 385 -17.14 -1.24 17.41
N TYR A 386 -16.16 -0.79 18.17
CA TYR A 386 -15.16 0.19 17.72
C TYR A 386 -14.27 -0.33 16.57
N MET A 387 -13.81 -1.57 16.68
CA MET A 387 -13.03 -2.23 15.62
C MET A 387 -13.76 -2.27 14.27
N LYS A 388 -15.10 -2.43 14.27
CA LYS A 388 -15.88 -2.43 13.03
C LYS A 388 -15.88 -1.09 12.32
N ASP A 389 -15.79 0.03 13.05
CA ASP A 389 -15.69 1.37 12.46
C ASP A 389 -14.40 1.53 11.64
N PHE A 390 -13.35 0.77 12.01
CA PHE A 390 -12.06 0.69 11.30
C PHE A 390 -11.94 -0.51 10.35
N LEU A 391 -13.07 -1.16 10.03
CA LEU A 391 -13.17 -2.30 9.10
C LEU A 391 -12.40 -3.55 9.57
N PHE A 392 -12.23 -3.75 10.86
CA PHE A 392 -11.76 -5.01 11.42
C PHE A 392 -12.92 -5.96 11.68
N THR A 393 -12.65 -7.25 11.54
CA THR A 393 -13.63 -8.29 11.88
C THR A 393 -13.52 -8.67 13.36
N PRO A 394 -14.59 -9.18 13.98
CA PRO A 394 -14.53 -9.63 15.38
C PRO A 394 -13.45 -10.69 15.63
N ASP A 395 -13.18 -11.54 14.64
CA ASP A 395 -12.17 -12.61 14.74
C ASP A 395 -10.75 -12.06 14.83
N GLN A 396 -10.51 -10.85 14.28
CA GLN A 396 -9.21 -10.17 14.34
C GLN A 396 -8.90 -9.57 15.73
N ALA A 397 -9.86 -9.52 16.66
CA ALA A 397 -9.64 -8.95 17.99
C ALA A 397 -8.47 -9.61 18.75
N ARG A 398 -8.26 -10.91 18.54
CA ARG A 398 -7.19 -11.70 19.16
C ARG A 398 -5.94 -11.83 18.29
N THR A 399 -5.89 -11.17 17.15
CA THR A 399 -4.74 -11.23 16.25
C THR A 399 -3.61 -10.36 16.82
N PRO A 400 -2.39 -10.87 16.97
CA PRO A 400 -1.23 -10.08 17.39
C PRO A 400 -0.92 -8.98 16.38
N VAL A 401 -0.49 -7.81 16.87
CA VAL A 401 -0.22 -6.61 16.05
C VAL A 401 0.82 -6.90 14.95
N HIS A 402 1.82 -7.74 15.21
CA HIS A 402 2.84 -8.07 14.21
C HIS A 402 2.30 -8.84 13.00
N VAL A 403 1.17 -9.54 13.12
CA VAL A 403 0.53 -10.30 12.03
C VAL A 403 -0.28 -9.37 11.11
N LEU A 404 -0.67 -8.19 11.61
CA LEU A 404 -1.45 -7.22 10.86
C LEU A 404 -0.62 -6.59 9.74
N SER A 405 -1.26 -6.35 8.60
CA SER A 405 -0.64 -5.62 7.50
C SER A 405 -0.28 -4.19 7.90
N GLY A 406 0.68 -3.57 7.21
CA GLY A 406 1.07 -2.20 7.47
C GLY A 406 -0.09 -1.19 7.44
N GLY A 407 -1.07 -1.39 6.55
CA GLY A 407 -2.28 -0.56 6.50
C GLY A 407 -3.26 -0.82 7.65
N GLU A 408 -3.34 -2.05 8.15
CA GLU A 408 -4.15 -2.39 9.34
C GLU A 408 -3.53 -1.78 10.59
N ARG A 409 -2.22 -1.89 10.76
CA ARG A 409 -1.49 -1.23 11.85
C ARG A 409 -1.66 0.30 11.84
N GLY A 410 -1.64 0.92 10.66
CA GLY A 410 -1.88 2.37 10.54
C GLY A 410 -3.31 2.82 10.85
N ARG A 411 -4.29 1.89 10.90
CA ARG A 411 -5.68 2.22 11.31
C ARG A 411 -5.90 2.13 12.82
N ILE A 412 -4.96 1.55 13.55
CA ILE A 412 -5.01 1.40 15.01
C ILE A 412 -4.40 2.63 15.70
N MET A 413 -3.42 3.28 15.07
CA MET A 413 -2.78 4.51 15.51
C MET A 413 -3.66 5.72 15.20
#